data_3ce135529b2bda90d1fa13ae89a19ec0
#
_entry.id   3ce135529b2bda90d1fa13ae89a19ec0
#
_cell.length_a   1.000
_cell.length_b   1.000
_cell.length_c   1.000
_cell.angle_alpha   90.00
_cell.angle_beta   90.00
_cell.angle_gamma   90.00
#
_symmetry.space_group_name_H-M   'P 1'
#
loop_
_entity.id
_entity.type
_entity.pdbx_description
1 polymer ?
#
loop_
_entity_poly.entity_id
_entity_poly.type
_entity_poly.pdbx_seq_one_letter_code
_entity_poly.pdbx_strand_id
1 'polypeptide(L)'
;MSTRQLLNRAVANILFFLKRKEFNAAKLKFLVFTGTAGKTTLRDAVTHALRTSGVPVQSNQLGYSNELGILLTVFGCSEFSLKNPFAWFSLLKKEMPKDEFVCIELGADFYQDIKWFLKKFTPYAVFVGGVARDSWSRDVKDVSEERKCLLEAVPLSGFVFYNVDDPATVELIQESGMAAQAVGISLCAGQNAEVVLSEWSKNVFTRPSVEVFDNNEKIVFSLGGEKVELLLQRSIFEPQIYSVLATFAFVQKLFPNRVTELKKKFEDYQFSKDRLRIFKARNGALIVEDSYKATPLCTFWFLDMSARIPARKRILVITEMRPLTFTVDYFYSKLAHKIGFAERIYFLGPSRYFNILHEHHSQVRHLEKKSYDRVAEEILKNSSHGDLILLKGSFRYELNNLRDLLI
;
A
#
# COMPACT_ATOMS: atom_id res chain seq x y z
N MET A 1 14.46 5.00 -19.51
CA MET A 1 12.98 4.95 -19.71
C MET A 1 12.65 4.02 -20.86
N SER A 2 11.60 3.20 -20.76
CA SER A 2 11.14 2.39 -21.90
C SER A 2 10.40 3.28 -22.93
N THR A 3 10.30 2.82 -24.18
CA THR A 3 9.56 3.52 -25.27
C THR A 3 8.10 3.82 -24.86
N ARG A 4 7.45 2.89 -24.12
CA ARG A 4 6.10 3.06 -23.60
C ARG A 4 6.01 4.19 -22.57
N GLN A 5 7.02 4.35 -21.72
CA GLN A 5 7.06 5.43 -20.71
C GLN A 5 7.23 6.80 -21.38
N LEU A 6 8.12 6.90 -22.38
CA LEU A 6 8.31 8.12 -23.16
C LEU A 6 7.00 8.53 -23.84
N LEU A 7 6.30 7.57 -24.44
CA LEU A 7 5.01 7.81 -25.07
C LEU A 7 3.96 8.30 -24.07
N ASN A 8 3.79 7.62 -22.93
CA ASN A 8 2.85 8.02 -21.89
C ASN A 8 3.13 9.45 -21.39
N ARG A 9 4.40 9.80 -21.17
CA ARG A 9 4.83 11.14 -20.74
C ARG A 9 4.56 12.20 -21.81
N ALA A 10 4.83 11.91 -23.09
CA ALA A 10 4.54 12.82 -24.18
C ALA A 10 3.04 13.08 -24.30
N VAL A 11 2.23 12.03 -24.30
CA VAL A 11 0.78 12.12 -24.32
C VAL A 11 0.22 12.90 -23.13
N ALA A 12 0.72 12.63 -21.93
CA ALA A 12 0.32 13.38 -20.73
C ALA A 12 0.66 14.88 -20.83
N ASN A 13 1.83 15.22 -21.40
CA ASN A 13 2.19 16.62 -21.61
C ASN A 13 1.28 17.34 -22.61
N ILE A 14 0.95 16.68 -23.72
CA ILE A 14 0.03 17.21 -24.73
C ILE A 14 -1.35 17.43 -24.10
N LEU A 15 -1.90 16.45 -23.40
CA LEU A 15 -3.19 16.53 -22.74
C LEU A 15 -3.23 17.67 -21.71
N PHE A 16 -2.20 17.76 -20.88
CA PHE A 16 -2.07 18.86 -19.92
C PHE A 16 -2.04 20.23 -20.61
N PHE A 17 -1.28 20.35 -21.70
CA PHE A 17 -1.20 21.61 -22.45
C PHE A 17 -2.56 22.03 -23.04
N LEU A 18 -3.28 21.08 -23.65
CA LEU A 18 -4.60 21.34 -24.24
C LEU A 18 -5.63 21.76 -23.18
N LYS A 19 -5.56 21.22 -21.97
CA LYS A 19 -6.48 21.49 -20.86
C LYS A 19 -5.94 22.48 -19.81
N ARG A 20 -4.82 23.16 -20.07
CA ARG A 20 -4.11 24.01 -19.10
C ARG A 20 -5.00 25.11 -18.50
N LYS A 21 -5.86 25.73 -19.30
CA LYS A 21 -6.76 26.79 -18.81
C LYS A 21 -7.76 26.24 -17.80
N GLU A 22 -8.29 25.05 -18.05
CA GLU A 22 -9.25 24.38 -17.18
C GLU A 22 -8.56 23.91 -15.89
N PHE A 23 -7.35 23.33 -15.97
CA PHE A 23 -6.55 22.97 -14.80
C PHE A 23 -6.30 24.17 -13.88
N ASN A 24 -5.94 25.33 -14.45
CA ASN A 24 -5.69 26.54 -13.67
C ASN A 24 -6.96 27.13 -13.05
N ALA A 25 -8.12 26.93 -13.69
CA ALA A 25 -9.41 27.40 -13.20
C ALA A 25 -10.00 26.47 -12.12
N ALA A 26 -9.66 25.21 -12.16
CA ALA A 26 -10.11 24.20 -11.19
C ALA A 26 -9.28 24.32 -9.90
N LYS A 27 -9.92 24.59 -8.77
CA LYS A 27 -9.27 24.70 -7.45
C LYS A 27 -9.04 23.33 -6.81
N LEU A 28 -8.36 22.44 -7.54
CA LEU A 28 -8.13 21.06 -7.10
C LEU A 28 -7.14 20.99 -5.93
N LYS A 29 -7.48 20.23 -4.92
CA LYS A 29 -6.64 19.92 -3.76
C LYS A 29 -6.04 18.53 -3.92
N PHE A 30 -4.76 18.47 -4.26
CA PHE A 30 -4.06 17.19 -4.47
C PHE A 30 -3.62 16.58 -3.15
N LEU A 31 -4.17 15.40 -2.84
CA LEU A 31 -3.74 14.54 -1.75
C LEU A 31 -2.80 13.48 -2.33
N VAL A 32 -1.54 13.58 -1.99
CA VAL A 32 -0.48 12.76 -2.59
C VAL A 32 -0.05 11.67 -1.63
N PHE A 33 -0.08 10.43 -2.09
CA PHE A 33 0.33 9.25 -1.33
C PHE A 33 1.66 8.74 -1.87
N THR A 34 2.73 8.87 -1.08
CA THR A 34 4.09 8.46 -1.46
C THR A 34 4.66 7.42 -0.51
N GLY A 35 5.84 6.90 -0.82
CA GLY A 35 6.52 5.85 -0.06
C GLY A 35 6.79 4.61 -0.90
N THR A 36 7.49 3.65 -0.35
CA THR A 36 7.78 2.36 -0.99
C THR A 36 6.61 1.38 -0.81
N ALA A 37 5.98 1.40 0.37
CA ALA A 37 4.85 0.55 0.74
C ALA A 37 3.69 1.38 1.33
N GLY A 38 2.48 0.82 1.36
CA GLY A 38 1.31 1.40 2.04
C GLY A 38 0.53 2.45 1.25
N LYS A 39 1.03 2.98 0.15
CA LYS A 39 0.38 4.05 -0.66
C LYS A 39 -1.10 3.78 -0.96
N THR A 40 -1.40 2.63 -1.55
CA THR A 40 -2.77 2.28 -1.95
C THR A 40 -3.70 2.16 -0.76
N THR A 41 -3.25 1.54 0.32
CA THR A 41 -4.04 1.37 1.55
C THR A 41 -4.39 2.72 2.18
N LEU A 42 -3.41 3.64 2.25
CA LEU A 42 -3.60 5.03 2.70
C LEU A 42 -4.58 5.79 1.80
N ARG A 43 -4.35 5.75 0.48
CA ARG A 43 -5.21 6.42 -0.50
C ARG A 43 -6.66 5.94 -0.39
N ASP A 44 -6.87 4.64 -0.33
CA ASP A 44 -8.21 4.06 -0.30
C ASP A 44 -8.93 4.42 1.01
N ALA A 45 -8.25 4.42 2.14
CA ALA A 45 -8.82 4.82 3.43
C ALA A 45 -9.23 6.30 3.45
N VAL A 46 -8.35 7.21 2.99
CA VAL A 46 -8.65 8.64 2.89
C VAL A 46 -9.77 8.91 1.86
N THR A 47 -9.74 8.24 0.71
CA THR A 47 -10.79 8.34 -0.30
C THR A 47 -12.16 7.90 0.26
N HIS A 48 -12.19 6.80 1.00
CA HIS A 48 -13.40 6.32 1.67
C HIS A 48 -13.94 7.36 2.67
N ALA A 49 -13.06 7.90 3.51
CA ALA A 49 -13.43 8.94 4.48
C ALA A 49 -14.07 10.17 3.83
N LEU A 50 -13.46 10.67 2.75
CA LEU A 50 -13.99 11.82 2.01
C LEU A 50 -15.36 11.51 1.38
N ARG A 51 -15.48 10.38 0.67
CA ARG A 51 -16.73 9.97 0.02
C ARG A 51 -17.88 9.80 1.02
N THR A 52 -17.64 9.09 2.10
CA THR A 52 -18.65 8.84 3.13
C THR A 52 -19.01 10.09 3.92
N SER A 53 -18.13 11.08 3.95
CA SER A 53 -18.41 12.41 4.48
C SER A 53 -19.07 13.36 3.45
N GLY A 54 -19.45 12.89 2.27
CA GLY A 54 -20.09 13.72 1.24
C GLY A 54 -19.16 14.76 0.62
N VAL A 55 -17.84 14.59 0.74
CA VAL A 55 -16.83 15.47 0.15
C VAL A 55 -16.48 14.94 -1.25
N PRO A 56 -16.64 15.73 -2.33
CA PRO A 56 -16.27 15.32 -3.67
C PRO A 56 -14.79 14.96 -3.77
N VAL A 57 -14.48 13.79 -4.29
CA VAL A 57 -13.11 13.30 -4.42
C VAL A 57 -12.92 12.41 -5.64
N GLN A 58 -11.92 12.73 -6.43
CA GLN A 58 -11.43 11.88 -7.51
C GLN A 58 -10.33 10.96 -6.98
N SER A 59 -10.42 9.69 -7.28
CA SER A 59 -9.40 8.71 -6.92
C SER A 59 -9.40 7.58 -7.92
N ASN A 60 -8.22 7.12 -8.30
CA ASN A 60 -8.09 5.99 -9.19
C ASN A 60 -7.99 4.68 -8.40
N GLN A 61 -8.93 3.78 -8.62
CA GLN A 61 -8.93 2.47 -7.98
C GLN A 61 -7.84 1.52 -8.52
N LEU A 62 -7.33 1.77 -9.73
CA LEU A 62 -6.41 0.87 -10.44
C LEU A 62 -4.92 1.19 -10.24
N GLY A 63 -4.57 2.12 -9.32
CA GLY A 63 -3.17 2.44 -8.99
C GLY A 63 -2.37 3.00 -10.18
N TYR A 64 -2.97 3.86 -11.00
CA TYR A 64 -2.27 4.59 -12.07
C TYR A 64 -1.29 5.59 -11.47
N SER A 65 -0.06 5.16 -11.22
CA SER A 65 1.01 5.98 -10.64
C SER A 65 1.91 6.65 -11.67
N ASN A 66 1.62 6.49 -12.96
CA ASN A 66 2.36 7.16 -14.03
C ASN A 66 1.69 8.47 -14.46
N GLU A 67 2.38 9.29 -15.26
CA GLU A 67 1.97 10.64 -15.64
C GLU A 67 0.58 10.67 -16.31
N LEU A 68 0.32 9.75 -17.22
CA LEU A 68 -0.98 9.64 -17.87
C LEU A 68 -2.06 9.22 -16.88
N GLY A 69 -1.78 8.24 -16.02
CA GLY A 69 -2.70 7.79 -14.99
C GLY A 69 -3.11 8.89 -14.02
N ILE A 70 -2.18 9.79 -13.65
CA ILE A 70 -2.46 10.97 -12.83
C ILE A 70 -3.50 11.85 -13.52
N LEU A 71 -3.31 12.18 -14.79
CA LEU A 71 -4.27 13.01 -15.53
C LEU A 71 -5.63 12.32 -15.68
N LEU A 72 -5.65 11.02 -15.96
CA LEU A 72 -6.89 10.24 -16.04
C LEU A 72 -7.64 10.25 -14.71
N THR A 73 -6.92 10.19 -13.58
CA THR A 73 -7.51 10.33 -12.25
C THR A 73 -8.15 11.70 -12.08
N VAL A 74 -7.43 12.77 -12.43
CA VAL A 74 -7.95 14.14 -12.37
C VAL A 74 -9.22 14.31 -13.22
N PHE A 75 -9.27 13.68 -14.38
CA PHE A 75 -10.48 13.66 -15.23
C PHE A 75 -11.58 12.71 -14.75
N GLY A 76 -11.37 11.95 -13.66
CA GLY A 76 -12.31 10.94 -13.18
C GLY A 76 -12.56 9.82 -14.18
N CYS A 77 -11.51 9.41 -14.91
CA CYS A 77 -11.56 8.31 -15.87
C CYS A 77 -11.01 7.03 -15.24
N SER A 78 -11.88 6.04 -15.01
CA SER A 78 -11.50 4.74 -14.43
C SER A 78 -10.90 3.78 -15.47
N GLU A 79 -11.34 3.88 -16.70
CA GLU A 79 -10.88 3.04 -17.82
C GLU A 79 -10.54 3.90 -19.03
N PHE A 80 -9.36 3.71 -19.57
CA PHE A 80 -8.92 4.44 -20.75
C PHE A 80 -8.06 3.57 -21.67
N SER A 81 -8.41 3.52 -22.94
CA SER A 81 -7.61 2.86 -23.97
C SER A 81 -6.90 3.88 -24.86
N LEU A 82 -5.57 3.87 -24.83
CA LEU A 82 -4.74 4.69 -25.72
C LEU A 82 -5.03 4.44 -27.20
N LYS A 83 -5.55 3.25 -27.55
CA LYS A 83 -5.83 2.83 -28.91
C LYS A 83 -7.21 3.28 -29.40
N ASN A 84 -8.08 3.80 -28.52
CA ASN A 84 -9.44 4.21 -28.88
C ASN A 84 -9.50 5.73 -29.10
N PRO A 85 -9.63 6.21 -30.35
CA PRO A 85 -9.71 7.64 -30.65
C PRO A 85 -10.96 8.32 -30.04
N PHE A 86 -12.06 7.60 -29.88
CA PHE A 86 -13.26 8.13 -29.24
C PHE A 86 -13.05 8.39 -27.74
N ALA A 87 -12.23 7.58 -27.07
CA ALA A 87 -11.87 7.83 -25.67
C ALA A 87 -11.08 9.14 -25.53
N TRP A 88 -10.18 9.46 -26.46
CA TRP A 88 -9.45 10.72 -26.49
C TRP A 88 -10.37 11.91 -26.68
N PHE A 89 -11.29 11.82 -27.64
CA PHE A 89 -12.24 12.88 -27.91
C PHE A 89 -13.19 13.13 -26.74
N SER A 90 -13.66 12.06 -26.11
CA SER A 90 -14.45 12.14 -24.87
C SER A 90 -13.68 12.81 -23.73
N LEU A 91 -12.40 12.45 -23.55
CA LEU A 91 -11.55 13.03 -22.53
C LEU A 91 -11.31 14.54 -22.75
N LEU A 92 -11.08 14.95 -23.98
CA LEU A 92 -10.89 16.37 -24.33
C LEU A 92 -12.16 17.22 -24.12
N LYS A 93 -13.35 16.63 -24.26
CA LYS A 93 -14.63 17.30 -24.01
C LYS A 93 -15.05 17.29 -22.55
N LYS A 94 -14.45 16.43 -21.72
CA LYS A 94 -14.82 16.31 -20.32
C LYS A 94 -14.47 17.57 -19.54
N GLU A 95 -15.43 18.11 -18.81
CA GLU A 95 -15.19 19.24 -17.91
C GLU A 95 -14.34 18.80 -16.72
N MET A 96 -13.54 19.74 -16.24
CA MET A 96 -12.75 19.53 -15.03
C MET A 96 -13.63 19.68 -13.80
N PRO A 97 -13.47 18.81 -12.78
CA PRO A 97 -14.12 19.01 -11.50
C PRO A 97 -13.66 20.33 -10.85
N LYS A 98 -14.56 20.98 -10.10
CA LYS A 98 -14.27 22.21 -9.37
C LYS A 98 -14.29 21.92 -7.86
N ASP A 99 -13.34 22.52 -7.15
CA ASP A 99 -13.23 22.46 -5.69
C ASP A 99 -13.26 21.02 -5.12
N GLU A 100 -12.69 20.06 -5.83
CA GLU A 100 -12.62 18.66 -5.44
C GLU A 100 -11.23 18.28 -4.95
N PHE A 101 -11.21 17.25 -4.09
CA PHE A 101 -9.98 16.56 -3.74
C PHE A 101 -9.61 15.54 -4.82
N VAL A 102 -8.30 15.43 -5.10
CA VAL A 102 -7.75 14.43 -6.01
C VAL A 102 -6.72 13.59 -5.27
N CYS A 103 -7.03 12.33 -5.05
CA CYS A 103 -6.15 11.37 -4.39
C CYS A 103 -5.23 10.69 -5.41
N ILE A 104 -3.92 10.93 -5.31
CA ILE A 104 -2.91 10.46 -6.26
C ILE A 104 -1.82 9.65 -5.57
N GLU A 105 -1.53 8.45 -6.08
CA GLU A 105 -0.32 7.73 -5.71
C GLU A 105 0.87 8.23 -6.54
N LEU A 106 1.90 8.72 -5.86
CA LEU A 106 3.20 9.04 -6.45
C LEU A 106 4.27 8.11 -5.89
N GLY A 107 4.70 7.14 -6.73
CA GLY A 107 5.92 6.39 -6.50
C GLY A 107 7.11 7.14 -7.12
N ALA A 108 8.30 6.97 -6.57
CA ALA A 108 9.54 7.30 -7.27
C ALA A 108 10.04 6.05 -8.03
N ASP A 109 9.10 5.35 -8.70
CA ASP A 109 9.41 4.09 -9.40
C ASP A 109 10.18 4.36 -10.69
N PHE A 110 9.99 5.54 -11.31
CA PHE A 110 10.70 5.99 -12.50
C PHE A 110 11.38 7.34 -12.27
N TYR A 111 12.43 7.60 -13.03
CA TYR A 111 13.21 8.83 -12.92
C TYR A 111 12.36 10.07 -13.20
N GLN A 112 12.36 11.01 -12.26
CA GLN A 112 11.66 12.30 -12.33
C GLN A 112 10.12 12.22 -12.35
N ASP A 113 9.50 11.15 -11.87
CA ASP A 113 8.03 11.08 -11.78
C ASP A 113 7.46 12.19 -10.87
N ILE A 114 8.07 12.38 -9.70
CA ILE A 114 7.66 13.42 -8.75
C ILE A 114 7.93 14.81 -9.32
N LYS A 115 9.11 15.02 -9.92
CA LYS A 115 9.46 16.32 -10.56
C LYS A 115 8.52 16.67 -11.71
N TRP A 116 8.05 15.67 -12.47
CA TRP A 116 7.06 15.90 -13.52
C TRP A 116 5.72 16.39 -12.94
N PHE A 117 5.28 15.77 -11.84
CA PHE A 117 4.07 16.19 -11.13
C PHE A 117 4.19 17.63 -10.62
N LEU A 118 5.25 17.94 -9.90
CA LEU A 118 5.49 19.26 -9.28
C LEU A 118 5.60 20.42 -10.29
N LYS A 119 6.00 20.14 -11.54
CA LYS A 119 5.96 21.15 -12.61
C LYS A 119 4.55 21.58 -13.02
N LYS A 120 3.52 20.86 -12.61
CA LYS A 120 2.14 21.05 -13.05
C LYS A 120 1.16 21.28 -11.91
N PHE A 121 1.42 20.66 -10.78
CA PHE A 121 0.51 20.62 -9.64
C PHE A 121 1.25 20.86 -8.33
N THR A 122 0.55 21.50 -7.39
CA THR A 122 1.03 21.69 -6.02
C THR A 122 0.30 20.72 -5.10
N PRO A 123 0.99 19.92 -4.28
CA PRO A 123 0.33 19.07 -3.31
C PRO A 123 -0.33 19.91 -2.22
N TYR A 124 -1.56 19.58 -1.85
CA TYR A 124 -2.24 20.15 -0.68
C TYR A 124 -1.88 19.41 0.60
N ALA A 125 -1.83 18.08 0.52
CA ALA A 125 -1.31 17.26 1.61
C ALA A 125 -0.55 16.05 1.05
N VAL A 126 0.46 15.61 1.79
CA VAL A 126 1.27 14.43 1.48
C VAL A 126 1.14 13.41 2.60
N PHE A 127 0.87 12.16 2.22
CA PHE A 127 0.84 11.01 3.11
C PHE A 127 2.04 10.12 2.80
N VAL A 128 2.93 9.95 3.78
CA VAL A 128 4.13 9.14 3.63
C VAL A 128 3.89 7.75 4.19
N GLY A 129 3.84 6.76 3.31
CA GLY A 129 3.85 5.34 3.70
C GLY A 129 5.25 4.87 4.07
N GLY A 130 5.43 3.55 4.27
CA GLY A 130 6.73 2.99 4.61
C GLY A 130 7.82 3.32 3.59
N VAL A 131 8.98 3.79 4.05
CA VAL A 131 10.12 4.17 3.24
C VAL A 131 11.20 3.09 3.36
N ALA A 132 11.71 2.59 2.23
CA ALA A 132 12.82 1.67 2.23
C ALA A 132 14.16 2.43 2.25
N ARG A 133 15.08 1.96 3.09
CA ARG A 133 16.47 2.44 3.12
C ARG A 133 17.31 1.81 2.02
N ASP A 134 16.96 0.62 1.56
CA ASP A 134 17.70 -0.11 0.52
C ASP A 134 17.12 0.17 -0.87
N SER A 135 17.97 0.38 -1.86
CA SER A 135 17.56 0.48 -3.26
C SER A 135 17.58 -0.89 -3.94
N TRP A 136 16.51 -1.20 -4.66
CA TRP A 136 16.42 -2.41 -5.47
C TRP A 136 16.22 -2.15 -6.96
N SER A 137 15.85 -0.95 -7.35
CA SER A 137 15.62 -0.61 -8.77
C SER A 137 16.27 0.69 -9.23
N ARG A 138 16.64 1.55 -8.29
CA ARG A 138 17.25 2.86 -8.56
C ARG A 138 18.20 3.24 -7.44
N ASP A 139 19.02 4.26 -7.66
CA ASP A 139 19.82 4.84 -6.61
C ASP A 139 18.94 5.37 -5.48
N VAL A 140 19.22 4.95 -4.24
CA VAL A 140 18.49 5.39 -3.03
C VAL A 140 18.50 6.89 -2.92
N LYS A 141 19.63 7.53 -3.22
CA LYS A 141 19.80 8.98 -3.16
C LYS A 141 18.83 9.70 -4.09
N ASP A 142 18.71 9.25 -5.35
CA ASP A 142 17.78 9.85 -6.32
C ASP A 142 16.32 9.76 -5.86
N VAL A 143 15.93 8.62 -5.28
CA VAL A 143 14.57 8.40 -4.77
C VAL A 143 14.30 9.27 -3.55
N SER A 144 15.25 9.40 -2.65
CA SER A 144 15.15 10.27 -1.46
C SER A 144 15.03 11.74 -1.87
N GLU A 145 15.89 12.20 -2.78
CA GLU A 145 15.83 13.59 -3.28
C GLU A 145 14.52 13.93 -3.96
N GLU A 146 13.96 13.03 -4.78
CA GLU A 146 12.63 13.27 -5.37
C GLU A 146 11.53 13.38 -4.31
N ARG A 147 11.58 12.56 -3.25
CA ARG A 147 10.63 12.63 -2.14
C ARG A 147 10.80 13.92 -1.32
N LYS A 148 12.04 14.35 -1.08
CA LYS A 148 12.31 15.65 -0.43
C LYS A 148 11.67 16.79 -1.22
N CYS A 149 11.90 16.86 -2.54
CA CYS A 149 11.26 17.86 -3.39
C CYS A 149 9.72 17.85 -3.28
N LEU A 150 9.10 16.65 -3.10
CA LEU A 150 7.66 16.56 -2.89
C LEU A 150 7.23 17.18 -1.57
N LEU A 151 7.97 16.94 -0.49
CA LEU A 151 7.67 17.47 0.84
C LEU A 151 7.87 19.00 0.90
N GLU A 152 8.97 19.49 0.31
CA GLU A 152 9.27 20.94 0.18
C GLU A 152 8.19 21.70 -0.60
N ALA A 153 7.54 21.05 -1.58
CA ALA A 153 6.52 21.65 -2.41
C ALA A 153 5.16 21.79 -1.71
N VAL A 154 4.98 21.22 -0.53
CA VAL A 154 3.74 21.37 0.26
C VAL A 154 3.71 22.79 0.85
N PRO A 155 2.65 23.59 0.61
CA PRO A 155 2.58 24.97 1.10
C PRO A 155 2.45 25.03 2.64
N LEU A 156 2.74 26.17 3.24
CA LEU A 156 2.61 26.41 4.69
C LEU A 156 1.23 26.05 5.26
N SER A 157 0.18 26.21 4.47
CA SER A 157 -1.19 25.82 4.85
C SER A 157 -1.51 24.36 4.64
N GLY A 158 -0.57 23.58 4.11
CA GLY A 158 -0.73 22.17 3.84
C GLY A 158 -0.20 21.28 4.96
N PHE A 159 -0.33 19.96 4.77
CA PHE A 159 0.00 18.97 5.79
C PHE A 159 0.84 17.84 5.23
N VAL A 160 1.73 17.30 6.07
CA VAL A 160 2.47 16.07 5.80
C VAL A 160 2.20 15.07 6.92
N PHE A 161 1.52 13.95 6.58
CA PHE A 161 1.20 12.86 7.50
C PHE A 161 2.26 11.76 7.36
N TYR A 162 2.89 11.38 8.48
CA TYR A 162 4.00 10.43 8.44
C TYR A 162 4.05 9.52 9.68
N ASN A 163 4.68 8.36 9.54
CA ASN A 163 4.89 7.43 10.63
C ASN A 163 6.18 7.79 11.39
N VAL A 164 6.04 8.18 12.66
CA VAL A 164 7.20 8.50 13.52
C VAL A 164 7.95 7.25 14.02
N ASP A 165 7.33 6.06 13.92
CA ASP A 165 7.96 4.80 14.30
C ASP A 165 8.88 4.24 13.19
N ASP A 166 8.84 4.83 11.98
CA ASP A 166 9.73 4.47 10.86
C ASP A 166 10.91 5.44 10.78
N PRO A 167 12.12 5.02 11.23
CA PRO A 167 13.28 5.90 11.25
C PRO A 167 13.65 6.48 9.87
N ALA A 168 13.41 5.72 8.78
CA ALA A 168 13.71 6.20 7.43
C ALA A 168 12.74 7.32 7.01
N THR A 169 11.48 7.24 7.45
CA THR A 169 10.49 8.31 7.24
C THR A 169 10.83 9.55 8.07
N VAL A 170 11.22 9.38 9.33
CA VAL A 170 11.63 10.51 10.21
C VAL A 170 12.84 11.24 9.63
N GLU A 171 13.87 10.52 9.20
CA GLU A 171 15.05 11.07 8.53
C GLU A 171 14.66 11.88 7.27
N LEU A 172 13.80 11.33 6.43
CA LEU A 172 13.30 12.01 5.22
C LEU A 172 12.59 13.33 5.55
N ILE A 173 11.76 13.35 6.61
CA ILE A 173 11.06 14.56 7.07
C ILE A 173 12.06 15.61 7.59
N GLN A 174 12.99 15.19 8.43
CA GLN A 174 14.00 16.10 9.01
C GLN A 174 14.92 16.73 7.94
N GLU A 175 15.30 15.93 6.96
CA GLU A 175 16.18 16.38 5.87
C GLU A 175 15.47 17.19 4.78
N SER A 176 14.14 17.14 4.69
CA SER A 176 13.39 17.81 3.62
C SER A 176 13.32 19.33 3.77
N GLY A 177 13.54 19.87 4.97
CA GLY A 177 13.40 21.32 5.21
C GLY A 177 12.01 21.87 4.91
N MET A 178 10.97 21.01 4.88
CA MET A 178 9.61 21.41 4.52
C MET A 178 9.05 22.49 5.43
N ALA A 179 8.25 23.40 4.85
CA ALA A 179 7.58 24.47 5.58
C ALA A 179 6.15 24.11 6.05
N ALA A 180 5.59 23.01 5.52
CA ALA A 180 4.26 22.51 5.85
C ALA A 180 4.16 21.95 7.28
N GLN A 181 2.91 21.82 7.76
CA GLN A 181 2.66 21.22 9.08
C GLN A 181 2.89 19.70 9.03
N ALA A 182 3.85 19.23 9.83
CA ALA A 182 4.11 17.80 10.00
C ALA A 182 3.14 17.20 11.03
N VAL A 183 2.45 16.14 10.67
CA VAL A 183 1.50 15.41 11.51
C VAL A 183 2.04 14.02 11.76
N GLY A 184 2.64 13.81 12.92
CA GLY A 184 3.23 12.55 13.34
C GLY A 184 2.17 11.55 13.81
N ILE A 185 2.31 10.30 13.38
CA ILE A 185 1.42 9.19 13.75
C ILE A 185 2.28 8.05 14.29
N SER A 186 1.93 7.53 15.46
CA SER A 186 2.63 6.41 16.08
C SER A 186 1.69 5.23 16.34
N LEU A 187 2.20 4.04 16.10
CA LEU A 187 1.60 2.77 16.54
C LEU A 187 2.16 2.30 17.90
N CYS A 188 3.10 3.05 18.48
CA CYS A 188 3.75 2.75 19.74
C CYS A 188 3.31 3.75 20.82
N ALA A 189 2.77 3.26 21.93
CA ALA A 189 2.40 4.10 23.05
C ALA A 189 3.64 4.84 23.63
N GLY A 190 3.44 6.10 24.04
CA GLY A 190 4.50 6.91 24.66
C GLY A 190 5.38 7.69 23.70
N GLN A 191 5.16 7.58 22.38
CA GLN A 191 5.85 8.40 21.40
C GLN A 191 5.28 9.83 21.34
N ASN A 192 6.15 10.80 21.04
CA ASN A 192 5.73 12.18 20.80
C ASN A 192 5.18 12.32 19.37
N ALA A 193 3.87 12.12 19.25
CA ALA A 193 3.16 12.22 17.98
C ALA A 193 1.76 12.81 18.20
N GLU A 194 1.16 13.41 17.17
CA GLU A 194 -0.18 14.00 17.26
C GLU A 194 -1.29 12.92 17.35
N VAL A 195 -1.05 11.77 16.76
CA VAL A 195 -1.94 10.60 16.85
C VAL A 195 -1.15 9.41 17.32
N VAL A 196 -1.56 8.83 18.44
CA VAL A 196 -0.86 7.72 19.08
C VAL A 196 -1.84 6.58 19.35
N LEU A 197 -1.51 5.39 18.85
CA LEU A 197 -2.21 4.16 19.20
C LEU A 197 -1.95 3.81 20.66
N SER A 198 -3.02 3.68 21.46
CA SER A 198 -2.92 3.32 22.89
C SER A 198 -3.31 1.87 23.18
N GLU A 199 -4.23 1.30 22.38
CA GLU A 199 -4.71 -0.06 22.54
C GLU A 199 -5.04 -0.68 21.19
N TRP A 200 -4.72 -1.96 21.03
CA TRP A 200 -5.06 -2.77 19.87
C TRP A 200 -5.30 -4.22 20.32
N SER A 201 -6.44 -4.81 20.00
CA SER A 201 -6.81 -6.17 20.42
C SER A 201 -5.91 -7.25 19.82
N LYS A 202 -5.28 -7.00 18.67
CA LYS A 202 -4.32 -7.91 18.00
C LYS A 202 -4.87 -9.32 17.78
N ASN A 203 -6.13 -9.45 17.38
CA ASN A 203 -6.82 -10.74 17.29
C ASN A 203 -6.04 -11.79 16.51
N VAL A 204 -5.43 -11.43 15.36
CA VAL A 204 -4.61 -12.37 14.56
C VAL A 204 -3.40 -12.91 15.33
N PHE A 205 -2.83 -12.11 16.24
CA PHE A 205 -1.62 -12.48 17.00
C PHE A 205 -1.92 -13.16 18.33
N THR A 206 -3.16 -13.02 18.83
CA THR A 206 -3.57 -13.57 20.13
C THR A 206 -4.50 -14.76 20.02
N ARG A 207 -5.27 -14.85 18.94
CA ARG A 207 -6.29 -15.88 18.70
C ARG A 207 -6.23 -16.42 17.27
N PRO A 208 -5.23 -17.27 16.94
CA PRO A 208 -5.00 -17.72 15.55
C PRO A 208 -6.04 -18.73 15.04
N SER A 209 -7.08 -19.00 15.81
CA SER A 209 -8.17 -19.90 15.43
C SER A 209 -9.23 -19.20 14.57
N VAL A 210 -10.18 -19.99 14.09
CA VAL A 210 -11.33 -19.58 13.26
C VAL A 210 -12.12 -18.40 13.83
N GLU A 211 -12.05 -18.17 15.13
CA GLU A 211 -12.69 -17.05 15.85
C GLU A 211 -12.16 -15.65 15.44
N VAL A 212 -11.02 -15.58 14.73
CA VAL A 212 -10.48 -14.33 14.18
C VAL A 212 -11.47 -13.65 13.20
N PHE A 213 -12.36 -14.43 12.58
CA PHE A 213 -13.34 -13.89 11.62
C PHE A 213 -14.60 -13.31 12.30
N ASP A 214 -14.91 -13.75 13.51
CA ASP A 214 -16.15 -13.39 14.21
C ASP A 214 -15.91 -12.28 15.25
N ASN A 215 -14.67 -11.86 15.47
CA ASN A 215 -14.33 -10.86 16.47
C ASN A 215 -14.01 -9.50 15.81
N ASN A 216 -14.69 -8.46 16.28
CA ASN A 216 -14.35 -7.10 15.95
C ASN A 216 -12.94 -6.75 16.46
N GLU A 217 -12.14 -6.13 15.60
CA GLU A 217 -10.83 -5.59 15.99
C GLU A 217 -11.03 -4.25 16.68
N LYS A 218 -10.65 -4.17 17.95
CA LYS A 218 -10.69 -2.93 18.72
C LYS A 218 -9.36 -2.22 18.60
N ILE A 219 -9.41 -0.94 18.22
CA ILE A 219 -8.28 -0.02 18.31
C ILE A 219 -8.68 1.22 19.09
N VAL A 220 -7.80 1.71 19.93
CA VAL A 220 -7.97 2.94 20.70
C VAL A 220 -6.76 3.82 20.48
N PHE A 221 -6.99 5.07 20.13
CA PHE A 221 -5.92 6.03 19.86
C PHE A 221 -6.29 7.42 20.36
N SER A 222 -5.28 8.24 20.62
CA SER A 222 -5.45 9.64 20.92
C SER A 222 -5.50 10.45 19.62
N LEU A 223 -6.40 11.41 19.51
CA LEU A 223 -6.57 12.29 18.37
C LEU A 223 -6.91 13.70 18.87
N GLY A 224 -5.99 14.66 18.69
CA GLY A 224 -6.18 16.01 19.18
C GLY A 224 -6.38 16.10 20.72
N GLY A 225 -5.80 15.16 21.47
CA GLY A 225 -5.95 15.06 22.92
C GLY A 225 -7.17 14.24 23.39
N GLU A 226 -8.08 13.90 22.49
CA GLU A 226 -9.25 13.07 22.80
C GLU A 226 -9.00 11.58 22.53
N LYS A 227 -9.61 10.72 23.34
CA LYS A 227 -9.55 9.26 23.15
C LYS A 227 -10.62 8.84 22.16
N VAL A 228 -10.19 8.20 21.07
CA VAL A 228 -11.08 7.61 20.06
C VAL A 228 -10.99 6.09 20.15
N GLU A 229 -12.15 5.44 20.26
CA GLU A 229 -12.28 4.00 20.19
C GLU A 229 -12.99 3.63 18.89
N LEU A 230 -12.43 2.69 18.13
CA LEU A 230 -12.96 2.18 16.88
C LEU A 230 -13.03 0.66 16.92
N LEU A 231 -14.19 0.12 16.55
CA LEU A 231 -14.42 -1.31 16.38
C LEU A 231 -14.55 -1.61 14.89
N LEU A 232 -13.58 -2.34 14.34
CA LEU A 232 -13.58 -2.77 12.95
C LEU A 232 -14.12 -4.20 12.86
N GLN A 233 -15.05 -4.46 11.97
CA GLN A 233 -15.67 -5.78 11.78
C GLN A 233 -14.73 -6.80 11.12
N ARG A 234 -13.43 -6.69 11.40
CA ARG A 234 -12.39 -7.59 10.86
C ARG A 234 -11.07 -7.41 11.58
N SER A 235 -10.25 -8.43 11.54
CA SER A 235 -8.86 -8.33 11.95
C SER A 235 -8.04 -7.53 10.95
N ILE A 236 -7.12 -6.71 11.45
CA ILE A 236 -6.25 -5.81 10.69
C ILE A 236 -4.79 -5.93 11.16
N PHE A 237 -3.90 -5.37 10.37
CA PHE A 237 -2.45 -5.38 10.59
C PHE A 237 -1.89 -3.95 10.68
N GLU A 238 -0.69 -3.81 11.19
CA GLU A 238 -0.06 -2.50 11.45
C GLU A 238 -0.16 -1.50 10.28
N PRO A 239 0.09 -1.84 8.99
CA PRO A 239 -0.07 -0.87 7.90
C PRO A 239 -1.51 -0.41 7.68
N GLN A 240 -2.47 -1.27 7.99
CA GLN A 240 -3.89 -0.92 7.91
C GLN A 240 -4.29 -0.01 9.06
N ILE A 241 -3.81 -0.29 10.29
CA ILE A 241 -3.99 0.60 11.45
C ILE A 241 -3.40 1.98 11.15
N TYR A 242 -2.15 2.03 10.68
CA TYR A 242 -1.52 3.29 10.31
C TYR A 242 -2.38 4.09 9.30
N SER A 243 -2.93 3.40 8.31
CA SER A 243 -3.79 4.04 7.31
C SER A 243 -5.08 4.60 7.92
N VAL A 244 -5.67 3.91 8.90
CA VAL A 244 -6.83 4.40 9.66
C VAL A 244 -6.45 5.64 10.47
N LEU A 245 -5.40 5.56 11.28
CA LEU A 245 -4.97 6.68 12.13
C LEU A 245 -4.63 7.93 11.29
N ALA A 246 -3.91 7.76 10.17
CA ALA A 246 -3.59 8.85 9.25
C ALA A 246 -4.84 9.48 8.64
N THR A 247 -5.85 8.66 8.33
CA THR A 247 -7.13 9.14 7.82
C THR A 247 -7.88 9.96 8.86
N PHE A 248 -7.94 9.48 10.10
CA PHE A 248 -8.58 10.22 11.20
C PHE A 248 -7.84 11.53 11.50
N ALA A 249 -6.48 11.53 11.49
CA ALA A 249 -5.67 12.73 11.62
C ALA A 249 -6.01 13.76 10.53
N PHE A 250 -6.11 13.32 9.27
CA PHE A 250 -6.48 14.17 8.14
C PHE A 250 -7.88 14.77 8.31
N VAL A 251 -8.86 13.96 8.67
CA VAL A 251 -10.25 14.44 8.87
C VAL A 251 -10.32 15.38 10.06
N GLN A 252 -9.61 15.12 11.15
CA GLN A 252 -9.53 16.03 12.31
C GLN A 252 -8.97 17.40 11.92
N LYS A 253 -7.93 17.45 11.07
CA LYS A 253 -7.33 18.73 10.62
C LYS A 253 -8.25 19.55 9.70
N LEU A 254 -8.99 18.89 8.81
CA LEU A 254 -9.79 19.60 7.80
C LEU A 254 -11.29 19.67 8.15
N PHE A 255 -11.81 18.68 8.83
CA PHE A 255 -13.24 18.50 9.09
C PHE A 255 -13.50 17.99 10.52
N PRO A 256 -13.06 18.71 11.58
CA PRO A 256 -13.10 18.21 12.96
C PRO A 256 -14.50 17.76 13.39
N ASN A 257 -15.54 18.45 12.95
CA ASN A 257 -16.94 18.11 13.27
C ASN A 257 -17.45 16.80 12.64
N ARG A 258 -16.65 16.18 11.73
CA ARG A 258 -17.04 14.93 11.04
C ARG A 258 -16.38 13.67 11.62
N VAL A 259 -15.52 13.80 12.61
CA VAL A 259 -14.78 12.66 13.21
C VAL A 259 -15.75 11.62 13.81
N THR A 260 -16.79 12.07 14.50
CA THR A 260 -17.77 11.16 15.10
C THR A 260 -18.58 10.38 14.05
N GLU A 261 -18.96 11.04 12.94
CA GLU A 261 -19.62 10.37 11.83
C GLU A 261 -18.67 9.38 11.14
N LEU A 262 -17.43 9.79 10.90
CA LEU A 262 -16.41 8.96 10.28
C LEU A 262 -16.18 7.66 11.05
N LYS A 263 -16.19 7.71 12.39
CA LYS A 263 -16.05 6.52 13.24
C LYS A 263 -17.04 5.44 12.83
N LYS A 264 -18.34 5.78 12.74
CA LYS A 264 -19.41 4.84 12.34
C LYS A 264 -19.20 4.29 10.92
N LYS A 265 -18.70 5.12 9.99
CA LYS A 265 -18.48 4.74 8.60
C LYS A 265 -17.23 3.86 8.40
N PHE A 266 -16.31 3.85 9.36
CA PHE A 266 -15.11 3.02 9.31
C PHE A 266 -15.32 1.63 9.92
N GLU A 267 -16.36 1.39 10.72
CA GLU A 267 -16.63 0.08 11.31
C GLU A 267 -16.74 -1.02 10.24
N ASP A 268 -17.40 -0.74 9.10
CA ASP A 268 -17.59 -1.66 7.96
C ASP A 268 -16.54 -1.45 6.87
N TYR A 269 -15.56 -0.56 7.04
CA TYR A 269 -14.62 -0.23 5.97
C TYR A 269 -13.86 -1.46 5.47
N GLN A 270 -13.86 -1.68 4.16
CA GLN A 270 -13.19 -2.79 3.50
C GLN A 270 -11.87 -2.32 2.86
N PHE A 271 -10.74 -2.79 3.39
CA PHE A 271 -9.44 -2.58 2.73
C PHE A 271 -9.38 -3.26 1.36
N SER A 272 -8.48 -2.79 0.49
CA SER A 272 -8.33 -3.30 -0.90
C SER A 272 -8.22 -4.83 -0.96
N LYS A 273 -8.90 -5.42 -1.95
CA LYS A 273 -9.11 -6.88 -2.04
C LYS A 273 -7.84 -7.73 -2.05
N ASP A 274 -6.76 -7.29 -2.66
CA ASP A 274 -5.57 -8.12 -2.87
C ASP A 274 -4.40 -7.74 -1.96
N ARG A 275 -4.70 -7.12 -0.79
CA ARG A 275 -3.68 -6.62 0.13
C ARG A 275 -3.99 -7.03 1.55
N LEU A 276 -3.13 -7.89 2.07
CA LEU A 276 -3.11 -8.30 3.48
C LEU A 276 -4.49 -8.71 4.00
N ARG A 277 -4.96 -9.87 3.56
CA ARG A 277 -6.27 -10.42 3.90
C ARG A 277 -6.14 -11.75 4.64
N ILE A 278 -7.18 -12.06 5.37
CA ILE A 278 -7.30 -13.29 6.13
C ILE A 278 -8.45 -14.10 5.57
N PHE A 279 -8.25 -15.42 5.42
CA PHE A 279 -9.27 -16.37 4.98
C PHE A 279 -9.17 -17.66 5.80
N LYS A 280 -10.23 -18.44 5.78
CA LYS A 280 -10.28 -19.78 6.33
C LYS A 280 -10.20 -20.81 5.20
N ALA A 281 -9.22 -21.68 5.26
CA ALA A 281 -9.15 -22.83 4.36
C ALA A 281 -10.22 -23.87 4.67
N ARG A 282 -10.63 -24.69 3.68
CA ARG A 282 -11.64 -25.77 3.86
C ARG A 282 -11.27 -26.78 4.95
N ASN A 283 -9.99 -26.96 5.24
CA ASN A 283 -9.51 -27.84 6.29
C ASN A 283 -9.37 -27.15 7.67
N GLY A 284 -9.80 -25.90 7.79
CA GLY A 284 -9.78 -25.11 9.02
C GLY A 284 -8.46 -24.36 9.29
N ALA A 285 -7.45 -24.46 8.43
CA ALA A 285 -6.24 -23.66 8.55
C ALA A 285 -6.53 -22.17 8.29
N LEU A 286 -5.71 -21.26 8.86
CA LEU A 286 -5.77 -19.84 8.62
C LEU A 286 -4.91 -19.48 7.39
N ILE A 287 -5.47 -18.72 6.45
CA ILE A 287 -4.74 -18.20 5.30
C ILE A 287 -4.50 -16.71 5.53
N VAL A 288 -3.26 -16.25 5.42
CA VAL A 288 -2.90 -14.82 5.33
C VAL A 288 -2.32 -14.54 3.96
N GLU A 289 -2.97 -13.69 3.19
CA GLU A 289 -2.62 -13.37 1.81
C GLU A 289 -2.20 -11.91 1.65
N ASP A 290 -1.05 -11.69 0.99
CA ASP A 290 -0.63 -10.40 0.44
C ASP A 290 0.03 -10.65 -0.94
N SER A 291 -0.80 -10.77 -1.97
CA SER A 291 -0.41 -11.30 -3.29
C SER A 291 -0.35 -10.26 -4.40
N TYR A 292 -0.49 -8.98 -4.07
CA TYR A 292 -0.50 -7.91 -5.09
C TYR A 292 0.91 -7.41 -5.46
N LYS A 293 1.78 -7.14 -4.46
CA LYS A 293 3.11 -6.57 -4.67
C LYS A 293 4.18 -7.28 -3.84
N ALA A 294 5.23 -7.77 -4.49
CA ALA A 294 6.35 -8.47 -3.86
C ALA A 294 7.65 -7.68 -4.03
N THR A 295 7.73 -6.46 -3.47
CA THR A 295 9.01 -5.76 -3.31
C THR A 295 9.75 -6.28 -2.08
N PRO A 296 11.08 -6.14 -1.98
CA PRO A 296 11.81 -6.58 -0.80
C PRO A 296 11.23 -6.06 0.51
N LEU A 297 10.96 -4.75 0.63
CA LEU A 297 10.36 -4.16 1.83
C LEU A 297 9.02 -4.81 2.20
N CYS A 298 8.10 -4.92 1.24
CA CYS A 298 6.79 -5.52 1.50
C CYS A 298 6.89 -7.01 1.85
N THR A 299 7.85 -7.71 1.22
CA THR A 299 8.06 -9.14 1.45
C THR A 299 8.66 -9.38 2.83
N PHE A 300 9.71 -8.67 3.20
CA PHE A 300 10.36 -8.83 4.50
C PHE A 300 9.44 -8.42 5.64
N TRP A 301 8.72 -7.31 5.49
CA TRP A 301 7.74 -6.91 6.48
C TRP A 301 6.64 -7.98 6.66
N PHE A 302 6.11 -8.54 5.56
CA PHE A 302 5.13 -9.62 5.61
C PHE A 302 5.66 -10.85 6.35
N LEU A 303 6.91 -11.25 6.11
CA LEU A 303 7.54 -12.39 6.78
C LEU A 303 7.76 -12.12 8.26
N ASP A 304 8.28 -10.95 8.63
CA ASP A 304 8.50 -10.54 10.02
C ASP A 304 7.17 -10.49 10.81
N MET A 305 6.13 -9.97 10.19
CA MET A 305 4.77 -9.97 10.74
C MET A 305 4.23 -11.39 10.88
N SER A 306 4.33 -12.20 9.83
CA SER A 306 3.80 -13.57 9.80
C SER A 306 4.48 -14.49 10.80
N ALA A 307 5.77 -14.30 11.06
CA ALA A 307 6.51 -15.08 12.06
C ALA A 307 5.96 -14.89 13.49
N ARG A 308 5.31 -13.75 13.76
CA ARG A 308 4.70 -13.43 15.07
C ARG A 308 3.30 -14.01 15.25
N ILE A 309 2.65 -14.47 14.17
CA ILE A 309 1.32 -15.08 14.26
C ILE A 309 1.47 -16.48 14.87
N PRO A 310 0.81 -16.80 15.99
CA PRO A 310 0.86 -18.13 16.59
C PRO A 310 0.29 -19.18 15.64
N ALA A 311 1.01 -20.26 15.44
CA ALA A 311 0.55 -21.39 14.62
C ALA A 311 1.30 -22.68 15.02
N ARG A 312 0.67 -23.85 14.83
CA ARG A 312 1.33 -25.16 15.03
C ARG A 312 2.32 -25.45 13.92
N LYS A 313 1.92 -25.15 12.69
CA LYS A 313 2.75 -25.28 11.48
C LYS A 313 2.53 -24.07 10.59
N ARG A 314 3.54 -23.72 9.81
CA ARG A 314 3.48 -22.65 8.82
C ARG A 314 3.87 -23.18 7.45
N ILE A 315 3.02 -22.91 6.47
CA ILE A 315 3.26 -23.20 5.06
C ILE A 315 3.37 -21.87 4.33
N LEU A 316 4.49 -21.62 3.66
CA LEU A 316 4.76 -20.39 2.93
C LEU A 316 4.74 -20.65 1.43
N VAL A 317 3.92 -19.93 0.71
CA VAL A 317 3.96 -19.81 -0.75
C VAL A 317 4.44 -18.40 -1.09
N ILE A 318 5.59 -18.29 -1.73
CA ILE A 318 6.22 -16.99 -2.02
C ILE A 318 6.64 -16.91 -3.48
N THR A 319 6.46 -15.73 -4.09
CA THR A 319 6.88 -15.49 -5.46
C THR A 319 8.17 -14.67 -5.53
N GLU A 320 8.73 -14.54 -6.74
CA GLU A 320 9.86 -13.66 -6.96
C GLU A 320 9.59 -12.23 -6.47
N MET A 321 10.63 -11.60 -5.93
CA MET A 321 10.60 -10.18 -5.58
C MET A 321 10.92 -9.30 -6.79
N ARG A 322 10.17 -8.20 -6.98
CA ARG A 322 10.38 -7.22 -8.07
C ARG A 322 10.04 -5.80 -7.62
N PRO A 323 10.63 -4.77 -8.25
CA PRO A 323 11.73 -4.84 -9.20
C PRO A 323 13.07 -5.08 -8.49
N LEU A 324 13.94 -5.90 -9.08
CA LEU A 324 15.31 -6.09 -8.66
C LEU A 324 16.18 -5.93 -9.91
N THR A 325 17.00 -4.87 -9.97
CA THR A 325 17.96 -4.63 -11.06
C THR A 325 19.40 -4.82 -10.61
N PHE A 326 19.70 -4.50 -9.36
CA PHE A 326 21.00 -4.64 -8.75
C PHE A 326 20.86 -5.43 -7.44
N THR A 327 21.93 -6.04 -6.98
CA THR A 327 21.99 -6.71 -5.66
C THR A 327 20.92 -7.82 -5.44
N VAL A 328 20.55 -8.52 -6.52
CA VAL A 328 19.57 -9.61 -6.46
C VAL A 328 19.99 -10.67 -5.45
N ASP A 329 21.24 -11.10 -5.51
CA ASP A 329 21.77 -12.17 -4.65
C ASP A 329 21.74 -11.76 -3.16
N TYR A 330 22.04 -10.49 -2.85
CA TYR A 330 21.89 -9.92 -1.50
C TYR A 330 20.46 -10.06 -0.96
N PHE A 331 19.45 -9.66 -1.76
CA PHE A 331 18.06 -9.73 -1.30
C PHE A 331 17.55 -11.17 -1.18
N TYR A 332 18.00 -12.09 -2.03
CA TYR A 332 17.61 -13.48 -1.94
C TYR A 332 18.33 -14.22 -0.80
N SER A 333 19.60 -13.89 -0.51
CA SER A 333 20.26 -14.35 0.71
C SER A 333 19.55 -13.86 1.98
N LYS A 334 19.19 -12.58 2.01
CA LYS A 334 18.37 -12.02 3.12
C LYS A 334 17.01 -12.68 3.23
N LEU A 335 16.36 -13.01 2.10
CA LEU A 335 15.11 -13.76 2.06
C LEU A 335 15.29 -15.16 2.65
N ALA A 336 16.35 -15.87 2.28
CA ALA A 336 16.64 -17.19 2.80
C ALA A 336 16.72 -17.19 4.34
N HIS A 337 17.40 -16.21 4.95
CA HIS A 337 17.43 -16.10 6.42
C HIS A 337 16.06 -15.86 7.06
N LYS A 338 15.12 -15.22 6.33
CA LYS A 338 13.81 -14.85 6.88
C LYS A 338 12.73 -15.91 6.73
N ILE A 339 12.88 -16.86 5.82
CA ILE A 339 11.83 -17.87 5.55
C ILE A 339 11.95 -19.12 6.40
N GLY A 340 13.04 -19.29 7.17
CA GLY A 340 13.32 -20.49 7.96
C GLY A 340 12.31 -20.81 9.07
N PHE A 341 11.38 -19.90 9.38
CA PHE A 341 10.30 -20.15 10.34
C PHE A 341 9.16 -21.02 9.78
N ALA A 342 9.13 -21.26 8.45
CA ALA A 342 8.09 -22.06 7.80
C ALA A 342 8.59 -23.50 7.56
N GLU A 343 7.79 -24.49 7.92
CA GLU A 343 8.11 -25.92 7.78
C GLU A 343 8.03 -26.40 6.33
N ARG A 344 7.21 -25.73 5.49
CA ARG A 344 7.11 -25.98 4.05
C ARG A 344 7.14 -24.66 3.30
N ILE A 345 7.94 -24.60 2.26
CA ILE A 345 8.12 -23.40 1.47
C ILE A 345 7.99 -23.76 0.00
N TYR A 346 7.09 -23.05 -0.68
CA TYR A 346 6.90 -23.14 -2.12
C TYR A 346 7.32 -21.81 -2.75
N PHE A 347 8.23 -21.87 -3.72
CA PHE A 347 8.73 -20.71 -4.42
C PHE A 347 8.31 -20.69 -5.89
N LEU A 348 7.72 -19.59 -6.35
CA LEU A 348 7.39 -19.33 -7.75
C LEU A 348 8.26 -18.22 -8.30
N GLY A 349 9.13 -18.55 -9.22
CA GLY A 349 10.03 -17.59 -9.84
C GLY A 349 11.15 -18.27 -10.63
N PRO A 350 12.12 -17.50 -11.14
CA PRO A 350 13.26 -18.04 -11.87
C PRO A 350 14.06 -19.05 -11.06
N SER A 351 14.54 -20.11 -11.74
CA SER A 351 15.34 -21.18 -11.11
C SER A 351 16.61 -20.66 -10.43
N ARG A 352 17.22 -19.59 -10.94
CA ARG A 352 18.37 -18.95 -10.30
C ARG A 352 18.07 -18.52 -8.86
N TYR A 353 16.90 -17.95 -8.61
CA TYR A 353 16.52 -17.48 -7.28
C TYR A 353 16.06 -18.63 -6.38
N PHE A 354 15.41 -19.62 -6.98
CA PHE A 354 15.10 -20.87 -6.28
C PHE A 354 16.38 -21.54 -5.76
N ASN A 355 17.42 -21.65 -6.57
CA ASN A 355 18.69 -22.29 -6.16
C ASN A 355 19.29 -21.63 -4.93
N ILE A 356 19.32 -20.29 -4.87
CA ILE A 356 19.80 -19.54 -3.69
C ILE A 356 19.00 -19.94 -2.43
N LEU A 357 17.66 -20.00 -2.54
CA LEU A 357 16.83 -20.36 -1.41
C LEU A 357 16.99 -21.84 -1.01
N HIS A 358 17.12 -22.72 -1.99
CA HIS A 358 17.25 -24.17 -1.78
C HIS A 358 18.59 -24.56 -1.15
N GLU A 359 19.67 -23.85 -1.49
CA GLU A 359 20.99 -24.01 -0.85
C GLU A 359 20.95 -23.76 0.66
N HIS A 360 20.10 -22.83 1.12
CA HIS A 360 19.94 -22.52 2.53
C HIS A 360 18.86 -23.40 3.21
N HIS A 361 17.84 -23.81 2.46
CA HIS A 361 16.67 -24.54 2.99
C HIS A 361 16.23 -25.63 2.01
N SER A 362 16.62 -26.88 2.26
CA SER A 362 16.27 -28.03 1.42
C SER A 362 14.77 -28.31 1.34
N GLN A 363 13.95 -27.77 2.29
CA GLN A 363 12.48 -27.87 2.27
C GLN A 363 11.82 -26.94 1.25
N VAL A 364 12.55 -25.99 0.62
CA VAL A 364 12.02 -25.14 -0.44
C VAL A 364 11.74 -25.98 -1.69
N ARG A 365 10.54 -25.87 -2.22
CA ARG A 365 10.12 -26.51 -3.47
C ARG A 365 9.87 -25.50 -4.55
N HIS A 366 10.39 -25.74 -5.74
CA HIS A 366 10.14 -24.89 -6.90
C HIS A 366 8.77 -25.25 -7.50
N LEU A 367 7.94 -24.23 -7.75
CA LEU A 367 6.61 -24.40 -8.32
C LEU A 367 6.49 -23.70 -9.67
N GLU A 368 5.72 -24.33 -10.54
CA GLU A 368 5.19 -23.73 -11.75
C GLU A 368 3.75 -23.25 -11.54
N LYS A 369 3.38 -22.12 -12.15
CA LYS A 369 2.04 -21.52 -12.06
C LYS A 369 0.92 -22.51 -12.45
N LYS A 370 1.17 -23.42 -13.37
CA LYS A 370 0.23 -24.44 -13.84
C LYS A 370 -0.09 -25.54 -12.83
N SER A 371 0.60 -25.59 -11.71
CA SER A 371 0.49 -26.66 -10.71
C SER A 371 -0.34 -26.28 -9.49
N TYR A 372 -1.17 -25.23 -9.54
CA TYR A 372 -1.92 -24.75 -8.35
C TYR A 372 -2.90 -25.78 -7.79
N ASP A 373 -3.59 -26.55 -8.62
CA ASP A 373 -4.49 -27.61 -8.14
C ASP A 373 -3.74 -28.63 -7.28
N ARG A 374 -2.64 -29.18 -7.81
CA ARG A 374 -1.81 -30.13 -7.09
C ARG A 374 -1.21 -29.56 -5.80
N VAL A 375 -0.80 -28.29 -5.85
CA VAL A 375 -0.22 -27.59 -4.69
C VAL A 375 -1.28 -27.36 -3.63
N ALA A 376 -2.49 -26.96 -4.01
CA ALA A 376 -3.61 -26.77 -3.10
C ALA A 376 -3.96 -28.08 -2.38
N GLU A 377 -4.05 -29.19 -3.11
CA GLU A 377 -4.28 -30.52 -2.52
C GLU A 377 -3.16 -30.92 -1.54
N GLU A 378 -1.91 -30.67 -1.91
CA GLU A 378 -0.77 -30.98 -1.03
C GLU A 378 -0.79 -30.10 0.22
N ILE A 379 -1.08 -28.80 0.11
CA ILE A 379 -1.20 -27.88 1.24
C ILE A 379 -2.33 -28.34 2.17
N LEU A 380 -3.52 -28.62 1.63
CA LEU A 380 -4.68 -29.04 2.41
C LEU A 380 -4.44 -30.38 3.12
N LYS A 381 -3.74 -31.32 2.49
CA LYS A 381 -3.36 -32.62 3.11
C LYS A 381 -2.37 -32.43 4.25
N ASN A 382 -1.51 -31.42 4.21
CA ASN A 382 -0.44 -31.18 5.16
C ASN A 382 -0.71 -30.09 6.19
N SER A 383 -1.91 -29.52 6.16
CA SER A 383 -2.37 -28.51 7.11
C SER A 383 -3.74 -28.84 7.69
N SER A 384 -4.10 -28.23 8.78
CA SER A 384 -5.38 -28.40 9.47
C SER A 384 -5.65 -27.20 10.39
N HIS A 385 -6.72 -27.25 11.16
CA HIS A 385 -7.03 -26.23 12.17
C HIS A 385 -5.82 -25.94 13.09
N GLY A 386 -5.52 -24.67 13.31
CA GLY A 386 -4.36 -24.18 14.07
C GLY A 386 -3.06 -24.04 13.26
N ASP A 387 -3.08 -24.39 11.96
CA ASP A 387 -1.96 -24.17 11.06
C ASP A 387 -2.16 -22.86 10.26
N LEU A 388 -1.06 -22.27 9.76
CA LEU A 388 -1.01 -21.01 9.04
C LEU A 388 -0.49 -21.24 7.62
N ILE A 389 -1.27 -20.80 6.64
CA ILE A 389 -0.90 -20.76 5.22
C ILE A 389 -0.63 -19.30 4.84
N LEU A 390 0.56 -19.02 4.38
CA LEU A 390 1.05 -17.70 4.02
C LEU A 390 1.22 -17.60 2.51
N LEU A 391 0.49 -16.66 1.89
CA LEU A 391 0.56 -16.41 0.45
C LEU A 391 1.15 -15.02 0.22
N LYS A 392 2.42 -14.93 -0.21
CA LYS A 392 3.11 -13.69 -0.50
C LYS A 392 3.56 -13.62 -1.94
N GLY A 393 3.06 -12.65 -2.70
CA GLY A 393 3.39 -12.61 -4.10
C GLY A 393 3.16 -11.30 -4.82
N SER A 394 3.40 -11.37 -6.14
CA SER A 394 3.07 -10.34 -7.10
C SER A 394 1.82 -10.78 -7.88
N PHE A 395 0.97 -9.82 -8.25
CA PHE A 395 -0.23 -10.04 -9.07
C PHE A 395 0.02 -10.86 -10.36
N ARG A 396 1.26 -10.83 -10.88
CA ARG A 396 1.67 -11.62 -12.06
C ARG A 396 1.55 -13.12 -11.89
N TYR A 397 1.65 -13.59 -10.65
CA TYR A 397 1.59 -15.01 -10.30
C TYR A 397 0.17 -15.47 -9.94
N GLU A 398 -0.78 -14.53 -9.81
CA GLU A 398 -2.20 -14.82 -9.57
C GLU A 398 -2.40 -15.82 -8.41
N LEU A 399 -1.73 -15.57 -7.27
CA LEU A 399 -1.86 -16.42 -6.07
C LEU A 399 -3.29 -16.45 -5.51
N ASN A 400 -4.14 -15.48 -5.90
CA ASN A 400 -5.58 -15.53 -5.65
C ASN A 400 -6.23 -16.81 -6.21
N ASN A 401 -5.76 -17.34 -7.36
CA ASN A 401 -6.27 -18.59 -7.90
C ASN A 401 -5.90 -19.78 -6.98
N LEU A 402 -4.69 -19.79 -6.41
CA LEU A 402 -4.31 -20.80 -5.42
C LEU A 402 -5.15 -20.64 -4.13
N ARG A 403 -5.35 -19.42 -3.65
CA ARG A 403 -6.23 -19.14 -2.50
C ARG A 403 -7.62 -19.70 -2.74
N ASP A 404 -8.23 -19.43 -3.89
CA ASP A 404 -9.59 -19.87 -4.23
C ASP A 404 -9.73 -21.41 -4.25
N LEU A 405 -8.64 -22.13 -4.53
CA LEU A 405 -8.56 -23.59 -4.41
C LEU A 405 -8.40 -24.07 -2.95
N LEU A 406 -7.97 -23.21 -2.04
CA LEU A 406 -7.77 -23.55 -0.62
C LEU A 406 -9.03 -23.29 0.21
N ILE A 407 -9.85 -22.28 -0.17
CA ILE A 407 -11.11 -21.94 0.51
C ILE A 407 -12.29 -22.70 -0.10
#